data_9c60e06645c66eecfff66e9540394849
#
_entry.id   9c60e06645c66eecfff66e9540394849
#
_cell.length_a   1.000
_cell.length_b   1.000
_cell.length_c   1.000
_cell.angle_alpha   90.00
_cell.angle_beta   90.00
_cell.angle_gamma   90.00
#
_symmetry.space_group_name_H-M   'P 1'
#
loop_
_entity.id
_entity.type
_entity.pdbx_description
1 polymer ?
#
loop_
_entity_poly.entity_id
_entity_poly.type
_entity_poly.pdbx_seq_one_letter_code
_entity_poly.pdbx_strand_id
1 'polypeptide(L)'
;MDGQEALVGIGVVAPITQFISSFAFLVGLGGAPLFSIALGEKNEERAKKILSNALRMLIILSAILMVIFYCVRKPMLYCFGASGQSYPFAKQYLMIYLIGTFFSILSFGLNQFLTAQGESLKARRTTLSACLLNVCLDPLFRYVFHRGISGAALATICCQFLSFLLAILSLRKGSR
;
A
#
# COMPACT_ATOMS: atom_id res chain seq x y z
N MET A 1 25.01 -6.07 -16.95
CA MET A 1 24.47 -4.70 -17.20
C MET A 1 23.00 -4.62 -16.79
N ASP A 2 22.19 -5.62 -17.02
CA ASP A 2 20.73 -5.61 -16.71
C ASP A 2 20.37 -5.40 -15.23
N GLY A 3 21.24 -5.79 -14.28
CA GLY A 3 20.95 -5.64 -12.85
C GLY A 3 20.99 -4.20 -12.35
N GLN A 4 21.85 -3.35 -12.90
CA GLN A 4 21.93 -1.93 -12.51
C GLN A 4 20.74 -1.14 -13.08
N GLU A 5 20.38 -1.39 -14.33
CA GLU A 5 19.22 -0.74 -14.98
C GLU A 5 17.90 -1.14 -14.32
N ALA A 6 17.83 -2.38 -13.85
CA ALA A 6 16.72 -2.90 -13.06
C ALA A 6 16.56 -2.15 -11.72
N LEU A 7 17.67 -1.93 -10.99
CA LEU A 7 17.67 -1.18 -9.75
C LEU A 7 17.30 0.29 -9.97
N VAL A 8 17.82 0.92 -11.01
CA VAL A 8 17.45 2.28 -11.41
C VAL A 8 15.95 2.36 -11.73
N GLY A 9 15.42 1.37 -12.47
CA GLY A 9 13.99 1.29 -12.78
C GLY A 9 13.10 1.23 -11.54
N ILE A 10 13.47 0.43 -10.53
CA ILE A 10 12.75 0.37 -9.24
C ILE A 10 12.88 1.71 -8.51
N GLY A 11 14.08 2.31 -8.51
CA GLY A 11 14.32 3.60 -7.87
C GLY A 11 13.46 4.73 -8.43
N VAL A 12 13.23 4.76 -9.74
CA VAL A 12 12.35 5.73 -10.41
C VAL A 12 10.88 5.56 -9.98
N VAL A 13 10.46 4.34 -9.68
CA VAL A 13 9.07 4.07 -9.24
C VAL A 13 8.86 4.37 -7.76
N ALA A 14 9.90 4.35 -6.93
CA ALA A 14 9.78 4.56 -5.49
C ALA A 14 9.07 5.87 -5.10
N PRO A 15 9.40 7.06 -5.64
CA PRO A 15 8.67 8.28 -5.31
C PRO A 15 7.20 8.25 -5.77
N ILE A 16 6.90 7.53 -6.85
CA ILE A 16 5.53 7.34 -7.34
C ILE A 16 4.71 6.53 -6.33
N THR A 17 5.27 5.44 -5.83
CA THR A 17 4.62 4.60 -4.82
C THR A 17 4.41 5.35 -3.51
N GLN A 18 5.37 6.20 -3.14
CA GLN A 18 5.25 7.06 -1.96
C GLN A 18 4.16 8.11 -2.13
N PHE A 19 4.05 8.72 -3.31
CA PHE A 19 2.98 9.67 -3.63
C PHE A 19 1.60 9.02 -3.56
N ILE A 20 1.44 7.82 -4.12
CA ILE A 20 0.20 7.04 -4.01
C ILE A 20 -0.15 6.76 -2.54
N SER A 21 0.83 6.35 -1.75
CA SER A 21 0.63 6.04 -0.32
C SER A 21 0.21 7.27 0.49
N SER A 22 0.63 8.48 0.09
CA SER A 22 0.26 9.73 0.77
C SER A 22 -1.26 9.96 0.78
N PHE A 23 -1.96 9.51 -0.24
CA PHE A 23 -3.43 9.59 -0.27
C PHE A 23 -4.10 8.64 0.72
N ALA A 24 -3.51 7.49 0.98
CA ALA A 24 -3.99 6.58 2.02
C ALA A 24 -3.84 7.21 3.41
N PHE A 25 -2.71 7.87 3.65
CA PHE A 25 -2.47 8.61 4.89
C PHE A 25 -3.43 9.81 5.03
N LEU A 26 -3.75 10.49 3.95
CA LEU A 26 -4.72 11.61 3.98
C LEU A 26 -6.07 11.15 4.55
N VAL A 27 -6.61 10.06 4.05
CA VAL A 27 -7.88 9.50 4.54
C VAL A 27 -7.71 8.90 5.94
N GLY A 28 -6.62 8.17 6.17
CA GLY A 28 -6.34 7.52 7.44
C GLY A 28 -6.14 8.51 8.58
N LEU A 29 -5.22 9.45 8.42
CA LEU A 29 -4.91 10.47 9.44
C LEU A 29 -6.05 11.48 9.62
N GLY A 30 -6.81 11.78 8.55
CA GLY A 30 -7.98 12.65 8.65
C GLY A 30 -9.16 12.00 9.38
N GLY A 31 -9.39 10.70 9.16
CA GLY A 31 -10.49 9.97 9.77
C GLY A 31 -10.19 9.40 11.16
N ALA A 32 -8.93 9.06 11.44
CA ALA A 32 -8.52 8.42 12.69
C ALA A 32 -8.85 9.23 13.97
N PRO A 33 -8.64 10.55 14.03
CA PRO A 33 -9.02 11.35 15.20
C PRO A 33 -10.53 11.35 15.44
N LEU A 34 -11.34 11.50 14.38
CA LEU A 34 -12.80 11.46 14.48
C LEU A 34 -13.30 10.13 15.00
N PHE A 35 -12.67 9.04 14.55
CA PHE A 35 -12.95 7.69 15.00
C PHE A 35 -12.59 7.51 16.49
N SER A 36 -11.42 8.00 16.91
CA SER A 36 -10.97 7.95 18.30
C SER A 36 -11.89 8.73 19.24
N ILE A 37 -12.35 9.92 18.83
CA ILE A 37 -13.32 10.74 19.58
C ILE A 37 -14.64 9.96 19.75
N ALA A 38 -15.18 9.39 18.67
CA ALA A 38 -16.43 8.63 18.73
C ALA A 38 -16.33 7.40 19.67
N LEU A 39 -15.16 6.76 19.70
CA LEU A 39 -14.89 5.67 20.66
C LEU A 39 -14.82 6.19 22.10
N GLY A 40 -14.20 7.34 22.35
CA GLY A 40 -14.13 7.98 23.66
C GLY A 40 -15.51 8.38 24.17
N GLU A 41 -16.41 8.82 23.31
CA GLU A 41 -17.81 9.12 23.58
C GLU A 41 -18.66 7.85 23.79
N LYS A 42 -18.08 6.65 23.67
CA LYS A 42 -18.78 5.35 23.69
C LYS A 42 -19.90 5.24 22.63
N ASN A 43 -19.79 6.02 21.58
CA ASN A 43 -20.76 6.01 20.47
C ASN A 43 -20.26 5.07 19.35
N GLU A 44 -20.49 3.78 19.57
CA GLU A 44 -20.06 2.75 18.61
C GLU A 44 -20.70 2.90 17.23
N GLU A 45 -21.96 3.38 17.15
CA GLU A 45 -22.61 3.60 15.86
C GLU A 45 -21.89 4.66 15.03
N ARG A 46 -21.53 5.78 15.67
CA ARG A 46 -20.78 6.86 15.02
C ARG A 46 -19.41 6.36 14.60
N ALA A 47 -18.71 5.63 15.45
CA ALA A 47 -17.40 5.04 15.12
C ALA A 47 -17.49 4.10 13.91
N LYS A 48 -18.47 3.19 13.88
CA LYS A 48 -18.70 2.28 12.76
C LYS A 48 -19.01 3.04 11.45
N LYS A 49 -19.81 4.12 11.51
CA LYS A 49 -20.11 4.97 10.35
C LYS A 49 -18.86 5.66 9.81
N ILE A 50 -18.00 6.22 10.68
CA ILE A 50 -16.74 6.86 10.29
C ILE A 50 -15.82 5.85 9.62
N LEU A 51 -15.60 4.69 10.23
CA LEU A 51 -14.75 3.63 9.66
C LEU A 51 -15.28 3.13 8.31
N SER A 52 -16.59 2.92 8.19
CA SER A 52 -17.23 2.47 6.95
C SER A 52 -17.09 3.51 5.83
N ASN A 53 -17.26 4.80 6.14
CA ASN A 53 -17.10 5.87 5.17
C ASN A 53 -15.62 6.01 4.74
N ALA A 54 -14.68 5.94 5.68
CA ALA A 54 -13.25 5.95 5.38
C ALA A 54 -12.88 4.78 4.47
N LEU A 55 -13.39 3.58 4.73
CA LEU A 55 -13.16 2.39 3.92
C LEU A 55 -13.70 2.57 2.50
N ARG A 56 -14.91 3.12 2.34
CA ARG A 56 -15.46 3.47 1.03
C ARG A 56 -14.60 4.50 0.29
N MET A 57 -14.15 5.54 0.99
CA MET A 57 -13.25 6.56 0.41
C MET A 57 -11.92 5.93 -0.04
N LEU A 58 -11.31 5.05 0.76
CA LEU A 58 -10.08 4.35 0.38
C LEU A 58 -10.27 3.48 -0.86
N ILE A 59 -11.40 2.77 -0.98
CA ILE A 59 -11.73 1.95 -2.15
C ILE A 59 -11.88 2.82 -3.40
N ILE A 60 -12.66 3.88 -3.32
CA ILE A 60 -12.89 4.80 -4.45
C ILE A 60 -11.58 5.46 -4.85
N LEU A 61 -10.82 5.95 -3.89
CA LEU A 61 -9.55 6.60 -4.11
C LEU A 61 -8.52 5.67 -4.74
N SER A 62 -8.44 4.42 -4.29
CA SER A 62 -7.53 3.42 -4.88
C SER A 62 -7.87 3.13 -6.33
N ALA A 63 -9.17 3.02 -6.66
CA ALA A 63 -9.62 2.80 -8.03
C ALA A 63 -9.30 4.01 -8.94
N ILE A 64 -9.58 5.22 -8.46
CA ILE A 64 -9.29 6.46 -9.19
C ILE A 64 -7.77 6.59 -9.44
N LEU A 65 -6.96 6.43 -8.40
CA LEU A 65 -5.50 6.52 -8.52
C LEU A 65 -4.95 5.44 -9.46
N MET A 66 -5.44 4.20 -9.37
CA MET A 66 -5.03 3.13 -10.27
C MET A 66 -5.27 3.51 -11.74
N VAL A 67 -6.45 4.04 -12.07
CA VAL A 67 -6.79 4.45 -13.43
C VAL A 67 -5.94 5.63 -13.89
N ILE A 68 -5.81 6.68 -13.05
CA ILE A 68 -5.01 7.86 -13.37
C ILE A 68 -3.56 7.46 -13.66
N PHE A 69 -2.92 6.74 -12.74
CA PHE A 69 -1.52 6.37 -12.89
C PHE A 69 -1.28 5.37 -14.04
N TYR A 70 -2.28 4.54 -14.34
CA TYR A 70 -2.24 3.69 -15.53
C TYR A 70 -2.23 4.52 -16.83
N CYS A 71 -3.05 5.57 -16.90
CA CYS A 71 -3.12 6.46 -18.08
C CYS A 71 -1.87 7.33 -18.23
N VAL A 72 -1.37 7.90 -17.12
CA VAL A 72 -0.24 8.87 -17.13
C VAL A 72 1.12 8.20 -16.93
N ARG A 73 1.19 6.86 -16.92
CA ARG A 73 2.43 6.11 -16.64
C ARG A 73 3.64 6.52 -17.45
N LYS A 74 3.46 6.77 -18.74
CA LYS A 74 4.56 7.09 -19.65
C LYS A 74 5.19 8.45 -19.36
N PRO A 75 4.46 9.58 -19.40
CA PRO A 75 5.05 10.88 -19.09
C PRO A 75 5.58 10.93 -17.65
N MET A 76 4.92 10.27 -16.72
CA MET A 76 5.30 10.26 -15.32
C MET A 76 6.65 9.57 -15.10
N LEU A 77 6.86 8.39 -15.67
CA LEU A 77 8.13 7.67 -15.52
C LEU A 77 9.29 8.50 -16.09
N TYR A 78 9.11 9.19 -17.22
CA TYR A 78 10.14 10.08 -17.77
C TYR A 78 10.39 11.30 -16.89
N CYS A 79 9.35 11.90 -16.32
CA CYS A 79 9.50 13.02 -15.37
C CYS A 79 10.28 12.62 -14.12
N PHE A 80 10.13 11.37 -13.66
CA PHE A 80 10.86 10.86 -12.50
C PHE A 80 12.25 10.28 -12.84
N GLY A 81 12.71 10.48 -14.09
CA GLY A 81 14.10 10.19 -14.49
C GLY A 81 14.31 8.82 -15.14
N ALA A 82 13.25 8.19 -15.67
CA ALA A 82 13.44 7.00 -16.47
C ALA A 82 14.21 7.32 -17.75
N SER A 83 15.32 6.62 -17.98
CA SER A 83 16.04 6.63 -19.26
C SER A 83 15.42 5.65 -20.27
N GLY A 84 15.77 5.75 -21.54
CA GLY A 84 15.31 4.78 -22.55
C GLY A 84 15.64 3.32 -22.19
N GLN A 85 16.74 3.10 -21.47
CA GLN A 85 17.17 1.76 -21.04
C GLN A 85 16.45 1.29 -19.78
N SER A 86 16.21 2.17 -18.80
CA SER A 86 15.52 1.82 -17.54
C SER A 86 13.99 1.81 -17.64
N TYR A 87 13.42 2.48 -18.66
CA TYR A 87 11.97 2.58 -18.87
C TYR A 87 11.24 1.23 -18.94
N PRO A 88 11.70 0.21 -19.70
CA PRO A 88 11.02 -1.07 -19.77
C PRO A 88 10.88 -1.73 -18.38
N PHE A 89 11.93 -1.64 -17.58
CA PHE A 89 11.99 -2.18 -16.24
C PHE A 89 11.08 -1.41 -15.25
N ALA A 90 11.16 -0.09 -15.28
CA ALA A 90 10.29 0.79 -14.50
C ALA A 90 8.81 0.59 -14.84
N LYS A 91 8.47 0.50 -16.13
CA LYS A 91 7.12 0.22 -16.62
C LYS A 91 6.61 -1.12 -16.11
N GLN A 92 7.40 -2.18 -16.21
CA GLN A 92 7.02 -3.52 -15.79
C GLN A 92 6.73 -3.58 -14.29
N TYR A 93 7.61 -2.99 -13.47
CA TYR A 93 7.42 -2.88 -12.02
C TYR A 93 6.17 -2.07 -11.68
N LEU A 94 6.01 -0.88 -12.27
CA LEU A 94 4.88 0.00 -12.01
C LEU A 94 3.54 -0.66 -12.38
N MET A 95 3.45 -1.33 -13.51
CA MET A 95 2.22 -2.01 -13.95
C MET A 95 1.75 -3.06 -12.96
N ILE A 96 2.69 -3.87 -12.45
CA ILE A 96 2.39 -4.88 -11.44
C ILE A 96 2.01 -4.17 -10.12
N TYR A 97 2.79 -3.18 -9.70
CA TYR A 97 2.54 -2.43 -8.46
C TYR A 97 1.17 -1.74 -8.47
N LEU A 98 0.72 -1.18 -9.60
CA LEU A 98 -0.59 -0.53 -9.71
C LEU A 98 -1.75 -1.48 -9.38
N ILE A 99 -1.65 -2.77 -9.73
CA ILE A 99 -2.63 -3.78 -9.31
C ILE A 99 -2.63 -3.91 -7.77
N GLY A 100 -1.44 -3.88 -7.16
CA GLY A 100 -1.27 -3.93 -5.71
C GLY A 100 -1.67 -2.64 -4.98
N THR A 101 -1.80 -1.52 -5.68
CA THR A 101 -2.14 -0.21 -5.11
C THR A 101 -3.45 -0.26 -4.31
N PHE A 102 -4.42 -1.05 -4.75
CA PHE A 102 -5.66 -1.28 -4.02
C PHE A 102 -5.40 -1.78 -2.59
N PHE A 103 -4.60 -2.83 -2.46
CA PHE A 103 -4.28 -3.40 -1.15
C PHE A 103 -3.37 -2.48 -0.33
N SER A 104 -2.44 -1.79 -0.98
CA SER A 104 -1.55 -0.83 -0.32
C SER A 104 -2.33 0.31 0.34
N ILE A 105 -3.22 0.96 -0.40
CA ILE A 105 -4.01 2.09 0.10
C ILE A 105 -4.93 1.66 1.24
N LEU A 106 -5.59 0.51 1.10
CA LEU A 106 -6.44 -0.03 2.15
C LEU A 106 -5.64 -0.42 3.40
N SER A 107 -4.50 -1.09 3.22
CA SER A 107 -3.64 -1.47 4.33
C SER A 107 -3.13 -0.26 5.11
N PHE A 108 -2.57 0.74 4.44
CA PHE A 108 -2.03 1.93 5.11
C PHE A 108 -3.13 2.76 5.78
N GLY A 109 -4.27 2.96 5.11
CA GLY A 109 -5.40 3.69 5.68
C GLY A 109 -5.97 2.99 6.91
N LEU A 110 -6.24 1.69 6.84
CA LEU A 110 -6.82 0.93 7.96
C LEU A 110 -5.87 0.82 9.16
N ASN A 111 -4.55 0.77 8.95
CA ASN A 111 -3.59 0.77 10.05
C ASN A 111 -3.66 2.05 10.90
N GLN A 112 -4.06 3.20 10.32
CA GLN A 112 -4.27 4.43 11.10
C GLN A 112 -5.47 4.30 12.05
N PHE A 113 -6.57 3.69 11.57
CA PHE A 113 -7.74 3.42 12.40
C PHE A 113 -7.45 2.40 13.50
N LEU A 114 -6.64 1.38 13.22
CA LEU A 114 -6.22 0.41 14.21
C LEU A 114 -5.39 1.07 15.32
N THR A 115 -4.52 2.00 14.96
CA THR A 115 -3.75 2.81 15.91
C THR A 115 -4.65 3.72 16.74
N ALA A 116 -5.64 4.35 16.10
CA ALA A 116 -6.62 5.23 16.75
C ALA A 116 -7.56 4.49 17.72
N GLN A 117 -7.76 3.19 17.52
CA GLN A 117 -8.51 2.32 18.43
C GLN A 117 -7.73 1.98 19.72
N GLY A 118 -6.49 2.46 19.85
CA GLY A 118 -5.61 2.13 20.98
C GLY A 118 -4.81 0.83 20.78
N GLU A 119 -5.00 0.15 19.66
CA GLU A 119 -4.36 -1.13 19.36
C GLU A 119 -3.06 -0.97 18.53
N SER A 120 -2.24 0.00 18.90
CA SER A 120 -0.97 0.32 18.21
C SER A 120 -0.02 -0.88 18.09
N LEU A 121 -0.05 -1.80 19.06
CA LEU A 121 0.73 -3.04 19.00
C LEU A 121 0.25 -3.97 17.89
N LYS A 122 -1.07 -4.06 17.64
CA LYS A 122 -1.60 -4.85 16.53
C LYS A 122 -1.23 -4.19 15.19
N ALA A 123 -1.36 -2.86 15.07
CA ALA A 123 -0.95 -2.13 13.89
C ALA A 123 0.54 -2.33 13.57
N ARG A 124 1.42 -2.29 14.57
CA ARG A 124 2.85 -2.59 14.39
C ARG A 124 3.09 -4.03 13.96
N ARG A 125 2.40 -5.00 14.55
CA ARG A 125 2.52 -6.42 14.18
C ARG A 125 2.09 -6.66 12.74
N THR A 126 1.01 -6.04 12.25
CA THR A 126 0.60 -6.16 10.85
C THR A 126 1.67 -5.64 9.90
N THR A 127 2.24 -4.47 10.21
CA THR A 127 3.30 -3.86 9.39
C THR A 127 4.59 -4.69 9.44
N LEU A 128 5.02 -5.12 10.64
CA LEU A 128 6.23 -5.94 10.80
C LEU A 128 6.10 -7.29 10.11
N SER A 129 4.95 -7.96 10.22
CA SER A 129 4.71 -9.24 9.53
C SER A 129 4.79 -9.08 8.02
N ALA A 130 4.23 -8.00 7.47
CA ALA A 130 4.32 -7.71 6.04
C ALA A 130 5.75 -7.40 5.61
N CYS A 131 6.51 -6.65 6.43
CA CYS A 131 7.91 -6.34 6.17
C CYS A 131 8.79 -7.60 6.19
N LEU A 132 8.64 -8.45 7.20
CA LEU A 132 9.39 -9.72 7.30
C LEU A 132 9.06 -10.64 6.12
N LEU A 133 7.78 -10.74 5.76
CA LEU A 133 7.38 -11.52 4.59
C LEU A 133 8.01 -10.97 3.31
N ASN A 134 8.09 -9.64 3.16
CA ASN A 134 8.73 -9.01 2.00
C ASN A 134 10.20 -9.38 1.90
N VAL A 135 10.95 -9.28 3.01
CA VAL A 135 12.38 -9.65 3.08
C VAL A 135 12.59 -11.13 2.69
N CYS A 136 11.65 -12.02 3.02
CA CYS A 136 11.72 -13.42 2.63
C CYS A 136 11.29 -13.68 1.17
N LEU A 137 10.22 -13.03 0.73
CA LEU A 137 9.66 -13.24 -0.61
C LEU A 137 10.48 -12.58 -1.71
N ASP A 138 11.10 -11.43 -1.45
CA ASP A 138 11.88 -10.69 -2.44
C ASP A 138 13.02 -11.53 -3.03
N PRO A 139 13.93 -12.14 -2.22
CA PRO A 139 14.94 -13.04 -2.75
C PRO A 139 14.36 -14.33 -3.36
N LEU A 140 13.27 -14.86 -2.79
CA LEU A 140 12.63 -16.06 -3.31
C LEU A 140 12.12 -15.85 -4.74
N PHE A 141 11.36 -14.75 -4.97
CA PHE A 141 10.84 -14.45 -6.31
C PHE A 141 11.93 -14.00 -7.29
N ARG A 142 12.96 -13.35 -6.81
CA ARG A 142 14.07 -12.87 -7.65
C ARG A 142 14.99 -14.01 -8.10
N TYR A 143 15.43 -14.84 -7.16
CA TYR A 143 16.48 -15.83 -7.41
C TYR A 143 15.94 -17.23 -7.71
N VAL A 144 14.93 -17.70 -6.98
CA VAL A 144 14.39 -19.06 -7.15
C VAL A 144 13.44 -19.13 -8.35
N PHE A 145 12.53 -18.16 -8.48
CA PHE A 145 11.59 -18.11 -9.60
C PHE A 145 12.11 -17.37 -10.83
N HIS A 146 13.33 -16.85 -10.79
CA HIS A 146 13.97 -16.12 -11.89
C HIS A 146 13.11 -15.01 -12.53
N ARG A 147 12.21 -14.42 -11.73
CA ARG A 147 11.26 -13.40 -12.21
C ARG A 147 11.81 -11.96 -12.20
N GLY A 148 13.05 -11.77 -11.78
CA GLY A 148 13.71 -10.46 -11.79
C GLY A 148 12.88 -9.37 -11.11
N ILE A 149 12.60 -8.28 -11.84
CA ILE A 149 11.84 -7.11 -11.35
C ILE A 149 10.38 -7.43 -11.08
N SER A 150 9.74 -8.26 -11.91
CA SER A 150 8.36 -8.70 -11.68
C SER A 150 8.21 -9.46 -10.38
N GLY A 151 9.24 -10.21 -9.98
CA GLY A 151 9.27 -10.92 -8.71
C GLY A 151 9.22 -9.97 -7.52
N ALA A 152 10.03 -8.91 -7.53
CA ALA A 152 10.03 -7.89 -6.48
C ALA A 152 8.66 -7.19 -6.35
N ALA A 153 8.03 -6.84 -7.47
CA ALA A 153 6.71 -6.24 -7.47
C ALA A 153 5.64 -7.20 -6.92
N LEU A 154 5.69 -8.49 -7.29
CA LEU A 154 4.77 -9.51 -6.77
C LEU A 154 4.95 -9.74 -5.28
N ALA A 155 6.21 -9.80 -4.78
CA ALA A 155 6.49 -9.90 -3.36
C ALA A 155 5.84 -8.74 -2.58
N THR A 156 5.99 -7.52 -3.09
CA THR A 156 5.38 -6.33 -2.49
C THR A 156 3.85 -6.44 -2.43
N ILE A 157 3.19 -6.87 -3.51
CA ILE A 157 1.73 -7.04 -3.54
C ILE A 157 1.27 -8.10 -2.53
N CYS A 158 1.94 -9.24 -2.47
CA CYS A 158 1.61 -10.29 -1.49
C CYS A 158 1.69 -9.78 -0.05
N CYS A 159 2.72 -8.97 0.25
CA CYS A 159 2.91 -8.37 1.57
C CYS A 159 1.83 -7.35 1.89
N GLN A 160 1.46 -6.51 0.93
CA GLN A 160 0.38 -5.53 1.10
C GLN A 160 -0.99 -6.22 1.28
N PHE A 161 -1.24 -7.29 0.54
CA PHE A 161 -2.43 -8.10 0.71
C PHE A 161 -2.50 -8.73 2.12
N LEU A 162 -1.39 -9.31 2.60
CA LEU A 162 -1.32 -9.85 3.96
C LEU A 162 -1.57 -8.76 5.00
N SER A 163 -0.91 -7.60 4.87
CA SER A 163 -1.10 -6.46 5.78
C SER A 163 -2.56 -5.99 5.81
N PHE A 164 -3.20 -5.91 4.66
CA PHE A 164 -4.62 -5.58 4.53
C PHE A 164 -5.52 -6.59 5.25
N LEU A 165 -5.30 -7.89 5.03
CA LEU A 165 -6.07 -8.95 5.71
C LEU A 165 -5.91 -8.88 7.23
N LEU A 166 -4.67 -8.74 7.71
CA LEU A 166 -4.39 -8.65 9.14
C LEU A 166 -5.02 -7.40 9.76
N ALA A 167 -5.00 -6.25 9.05
CA ALA A 167 -5.63 -5.02 9.51
C ALA A 167 -7.15 -5.17 9.65
N ILE A 168 -7.82 -5.74 8.65
CA ILE A 168 -9.28 -6.00 8.71
C ILE A 168 -9.64 -6.96 9.83
N LEU A 169 -8.91 -8.07 9.95
CA LEU A 169 -9.18 -9.07 11.00
C LEU A 169 -8.97 -8.48 12.40
N SER A 170 -7.97 -7.61 12.55
CA SER A 170 -7.70 -6.94 13.82
C SER A 170 -8.79 -5.94 14.19
N LEU A 171 -9.26 -5.15 13.21
CA LEU A 171 -10.37 -4.20 13.43
C LEU A 171 -11.69 -4.91 13.78
N ARG A 172 -11.97 -6.06 13.18
CA ARG A 172 -13.15 -6.86 13.50
C ARG A 172 -13.10 -7.46 14.91
N LYS A 173 -11.93 -7.86 15.39
CA LYS A 173 -11.76 -8.40 16.75
C LYS A 173 -11.80 -7.33 17.83
N GLY A 174 -11.39 -6.11 17.54
CA GLY A 174 -11.41 -4.99 18.49
C GLY A 174 -12.79 -4.35 18.67
N SER A 175 -13.77 -4.72 17.82
CA SER A 175 -15.18 -4.28 17.92
C SER A 175 -16.03 -5.20 18.82
N ARG A 176 -15.40 -6.02 19.66
CA ARG A 176 -16.03 -6.80 20.73
C ARG A 176 -15.44 -6.33 22.05
#